data_08e4594b7f8461a382a7dafd3b8e4d88
#
_entry.id   08e4594b7f8461a382a7dafd3b8e4d88
#
_cell.length_a   1.000
_cell.length_b   1.000
_cell.length_c   1.000
_cell.angle_alpha   90.00
_cell.angle_beta   90.00
_cell.angle_gamma   90.00
#
_symmetry.space_group_name_H-M   'P 1'
#
loop_
_entity.id
_entity.type
_entity.pdbx_description
1 polymer ?
#
loop_
_entity_poly.entity_id
_entity_poly.type
_entity_poly.pdbx_seq_one_letter_code
_entity_poly.pdbx_strand_id
1 'polypeptide(L)'
;MIKVAVTGNIGSGKSEFINFVSKLGFYYISSDVIISKLYKDFKTRSIILQKLNLNEKNYKQEIISNIHNEIFNRQLKKVIYPFLYSKKKILSQKHRTYQPIFYEVPLLYEENLSRDYNITVLIKADINKRRQRVLNRGVSKDYFTLMNSKQINENIKKNKSTFTLENNSSILNLRLNIIKLLNEL
;
A
#
# COMPACT_ATOMS: atom_id res chain seq x y z
N MET A 1 -7.70 -19.50 5.10
CA MET A 1 -7.71 -18.03 5.15
C MET A 1 -7.15 -17.50 3.83
N ILE A 2 -7.96 -16.82 3.05
CA ILE A 2 -7.58 -16.26 1.75
C ILE A 2 -6.96 -14.88 1.98
N LYS A 3 -5.76 -14.65 1.46
CA LYS A 3 -5.06 -13.36 1.50
C LYS A 3 -5.19 -12.68 0.14
N VAL A 4 -5.82 -11.52 0.10
CA VAL A 4 -6.03 -10.74 -1.11
C VAL A 4 -5.15 -9.48 -1.08
N ALA A 5 -4.16 -9.38 -1.95
CA ALA A 5 -3.36 -8.16 -2.08
C ALA A 5 -4.05 -7.15 -2.99
N VAL A 6 -4.23 -5.93 -2.52
CA VAL A 6 -4.75 -4.79 -3.29
C VAL A 6 -3.60 -3.85 -3.62
N THR A 7 -3.31 -3.73 -4.90
CA THR A 7 -2.21 -2.90 -5.42
C THR A 7 -2.69 -1.90 -6.48
N GLY A 8 -1.79 -1.05 -6.92
CA GLY A 8 -2.05 -0.03 -7.96
C GLY A 8 -1.16 1.19 -7.75
N ASN A 9 -0.99 1.98 -8.78
CA ASN A 9 -0.11 3.14 -8.73
C ASN A 9 -0.69 4.28 -7.89
N ILE A 10 0.13 5.27 -7.56
CA ILE A 10 -0.29 6.46 -6.80
C ILE A 10 -1.52 7.11 -7.47
N GLY A 11 -2.55 7.42 -6.69
CA GLY A 11 -3.80 8.03 -7.18
C GLY A 11 -4.78 7.06 -7.85
N SER A 12 -4.51 5.74 -7.92
CA SER A 12 -5.38 4.76 -8.59
C SER A 12 -6.72 4.52 -7.88
N GLY A 13 -6.79 4.71 -6.54
CA GLY A 13 -8.02 4.50 -5.76
C GLY A 13 -7.98 3.31 -4.80
N LYS A 14 -6.79 2.77 -4.48
CA LYS A 14 -6.62 1.70 -3.47
C LYS A 14 -7.32 1.99 -2.14
N SER A 15 -7.14 3.20 -1.63
CA SER A 15 -7.73 3.60 -0.34
C SER A 15 -9.26 3.60 -0.39
N GLU A 16 -9.87 3.98 -1.53
CA GLU A 16 -11.33 3.87 -1.71
C GLU A 16 -11.78 2.41 -1.71
N PHE A 17 -11.04 1.53 -2.40
CA PHE A 17 -11.29 0.09 -2.35
C PHE A 17 -11.28 -0.43 -0.92
N ILE A 18 -10.20 -0.16 -0.17
CA ILE A 18 -10.03 -0.62 1.21
C ILE A 18 -11.13 -0.07 2.13
N ASN A 19 -11.46 1.22 1.99
CA ASN A 19 -12.53 1.83 2.75
C ASN A 19 -13.89 1.18 2.45
N PHE A 20 -14.15 0.83 1.20
CA PHE A 20 -15.41 0.23 0.82
C PHE A 20 -15.55 -1.20 1.33
N VAL A 21 -14.54 -2.06 1.15
CA VAL A 21 -14.58 -3.45 1.68
C VAL A 21 -14.64 -3.46 3.20
N SER A 22 -13.98 -2.50 3.88
CA SER A 22 -14.08 -2.32 5.32
C SER A 22 -15.51 -2.00 5.80
N LYS A 23 -16.23 -1.14 5.05
CA LYS A 23 -17.64 -0.82 5.33
C LYS A 23 -18.58 -2.01 5.11
N LEU A 24 -18.19 -2.96 4.27
CA LEU A 24 -18.90 -4.22 4.06
C LEU A 24 -18.56 -5.29 5.12
N GLY A 25 -17.72 -4.96 6.10
CA GLY A 25 -17.38 -5.86 7.21
C GLY A 25 -16.13 -6.72 6.97
N PHE A 26 -15.46 -6.59 5.83
CA PHE A 26 -14.23 -7.33 5.57
C PHE A 26 -13.05 -6.75 6.36
N TYR A 27 -12.20 -7.64 6.88
CA TYR A 27 -10.99 -7.22 7.56
C TYR A 27 -9.90 -6.82 6.58
N TYR A 28 -9.18 -5.75 6.91
CA TYR A 28 -8.06 -5.30 6.08
C TYR A 28 -6.80 -4.97 6.89
N ILE A 29 -5.66 -5.08 6.25
CA ILE A 29 -4.33 -4.76 6.79
C ILE A 29 -3.63 -3.81 5.82
N SER A 30 -3.37 -2.58 6.26
CA SER A 30 -2.61 -1.59 5.48
C SER A 30 -1.18 -1.48 5.99
N SER A 31 -0.21 -1.64 5.10
CA SER A 31 1.21 -1.46 5.41
C SER A 31 1.51 -0.05 5.89
N ASP A 32 0.91 0.97 5.27
CA ASP A 32 1.12 2.38 5.61
C ASP A 32 0.60 2.69 7.01
N VAL A 33 -0.57 2.14 7.38
CA VAL A 33 -1.13 2.28 8.73
C VAL A 33 -0.23 1.61 9.77
N ILE A 34 0.30 0.41 9.47
CA ILE A 34 1.21 -0.27 10.38
C ILE A 34 2.48 0.55 10.56
N ILE A 35 3.13 1.00 9.48
CA ILE A 35 4.35 1.82 9.54
C ILE A 35 4.09 3.09 10.35
N SER A 36 2.97 3.78 10.12
CA SER A 36 2.59 4.95 10.92
C SER A 36 2.50 4.62 12.42
N LYS A 37 1.93 3.46 12.78
CA LYS A 37 1.84 3.00 14.17
C LYS A 37 3.21 2.65 14.77
N LEU A 38 4.12 2.06 13.98
CA LEU A 38 5.49 1.77 14.43
C LEU A 38 6.24 3.05 14.82
N TYR A 39 6.08 4.13 14.05
CA TYR A 39 6.66 5.43 14.39
C TYR A 39 5.97 6.16 15.55
N LYS A 40 4.72 5.82 15.86
CA LYS A 40 4.01 6.36 17.04
C LYS A 40 4.39 5.61 18.33
N ASP A 41 4.75 4.35 18.25
CA ASP A 41 5.21 3.56 19.37
C ASP A 41 6.64 3.96 19.75
N PHE A 42 6.81 4.54 20.94
CA PHE A 42 8.09 5.09 21.40
C PHE A 42 9.23 4.07 21.33
N LYS A 43 9.02 2.86 21.87
CA LYS A 43 10.06 1.81 21.92
C LYS A 43 10.51 1.38 20.53
N THR A 44 9.55 1.10 19.65
CA THR A 44 9.85 0.69 18.26
C THR A 44 10.51 1.83 17.48
N ARG A 45 10.00 3.06 17.63
CA ARG A 45 10.59 4.24 17.00
C ARG A 45 12.04 4.43 17.42
N SER A 46 12.36 4.40 18.71
CA SER A 46 13.73 4.56 19.20
C SER A 46 14.68 3.52 18.60
N ILE A 47 14.26 2.24 18.50
CA ILE A 47 15.05 1.19 17.86
C ILE A 47 15.28 1.49 16.37
N ILE A 48 14.22 1.94 15.64
CA ILE A 48 14.33 2.27 14.23
C ILE A 48 15.30 3.43 14.01
N LEU A 49 15.15 4.51 14.79
CA LEU A 49 15.99 5.70 14.67
C LEU A 49 17.45 5.41 15.00
N GLN A 50 17.71 4.65 16.06
CA GLN A 50 19.07 4.24 16.44
C GLN A 50 19.72 3.41 15.31
N LYS A 51 19.03 2.42 14.75
CA LYS A 51 19.57 1.57 13.68
C LYS A 51 19.83 2.33 12.37
N LEU A 52 19.12 3.42 12.14
CA LEU A 52 19.29 4.27 10.97
C LEU A 52 20.15 5.49 11.22
N ASN A 53 20.63 5.67 12.46
CA ASN A 53 21.38 6.85 12.88
C ASN A 53 20.64 8.16 12.59
N LEU A 54 19.33 8.20 12.88
CA LEU A 54 18.46 9.34 12.65
C LEU A 54 18.19 10.10 13.95
N ASN A 55 18.08 11.43 13.85
CA ASN A 55 17.76 12.27 14.99
C ASN A 55 16.25 12.25 15.30
N GLU A 56 15.88 12.05 16.59
CA GLU A 56 14.48 11.97 16.99
C GLU A 56 13.67 13.24 16.70
N LYS A 57 14.29 14.41 16.72
CA LYS A 57 13.59 15.69 16.52
C LYS A 57 13.19 15.91 15.06
N ASN A 58 13.97 15.44 14.10
CA ASN A 58 13.80 15.75 12.67
C ASN A 58 13.81 14.50 11.74
N TYR A 59 13.71 13.27 12.29
CA TYR A 59 13.78 12.03 11.52
C TYR A 59 12.85 11.99 10.30
N LYS A 60 11.65 12.59 10.39
CA LYS A 60 10.71 12.61 9.27
C LYS A 60 11.27 13.39 8.08
N GLN A 61 11.89 14.55 8.35
CA GLN A 61 12.52 15.37 7.34
C GLN A 61 13.74 14.66 6.75
N GLU A 62 14.56 14.03 7.61
CA GLU A 62 15.72 13.24 7.18
C GLU A 62 15.32 12.06 6.31
N ILE A 63 14.24 11.34 6.63
CA ILE A 63 13.72 10.26 5.78
C ILE A 63 13.27 10.80 4.43
N ILE A 64 12.52 11.92 4.42
CA ILE A 64 12.01 12.53 3.18
C ILE A 64 13.17 13.03 2.31
N SER A 65 14.15 13.72 2.88
CA SER A 65 15.31 14.24 2.12
C SER A 65 16.17 13.12 1.54
N ASN A 66 16.27 11.98 2.22
CA ASN A 66 17.04 10.83 1.77
C ASN A 66 16.25 9.81 0.93
N ILE A 67 14.97 10.10 0.60
CA ILE A 67 14.12 9.16 -0.14
C ILE A 67 14.64 8.84 -1.55
N HIS A 68 15.48 9.68 -2.11
CA HIS A 68 16.15 9.48 -3.41
C HIS A 68 17.41 8.61 -3.31
N ASN A 69 17.98 8.45 -2.10
CA ASN A 69 19.18 7.67 -1.88
C ASN A 69 18.85 6.18 -1.80
N GLU A 70 19.29 5.40 -2.77
CA GLU A 70 19.00 3.95 -2.84
C GLU A 70 19.61 3.17 -1.67
N ILE A 71 20.82 3.57 -1.22
CA ILE A 71 21.48 2.91 -0.09
C ILE A 71 20.66 3.14 1.18
N PHE A 72 20.26 4.37 1.44
CA PHE A 72 19.42 4.72 2.58
C PHE A 72 18.08 3.97 2.53
N ASN A 73 17.40 3.95 1.37
CA ASN A 73 16.14 3.22 1.21
C ASN A 73 16.29 1.73 1.47
N ARG A 74 17.41 1.12 1.06
CA ARG A 74 17.70 -0.29 1.33
C ARG A 74 17.89 -0.53 2.84
N GLN A 75 18.60 0.34 3.52
CA GLN A 75 18.79 0.28 4.98
C GLN A 75 17.44 0.48 5.71
N LEU A 76 16.66 1.48 5.31
CA LEU A 76 15.33 1.77 5.85
C LEU A 76 14.42 0.53 5.77
N LYS A 77 14.37 -0.12 4.61
CA LYS A 77 13.60 -1.35 4.41
C LYS A 77 14.10 -2.49 5.30
N LYS A 78 15.43 -2.71 5.37
CA LYS A 78 16.01 -3.75 6.23
C LYS A 78 15.63 -3.58 7.70
N VAL A 79 15.50 -2.34 8.17
CA VAL A 79 15.14 -2.04 9.55
C VAL A 79 13.63 -2.15 9.79
N ILE A 80 12.81 -1.61 8.88
CA ILE A 80 11.35 -1.52 9.09
C ILE A 80 10.61 -2.81 8.76
N TYR A 81 11.02 -3.55 7.72
CA TYR A 81 10.27 -4.71 7.24
C TYR A 81 10.11 -5.84 8.26
N PRO A 82 11.10 -6.19 9.10
CA PRO A 82 10.89 -7.19 10.15
C PRO A 82 9.74 -6.83 11.11
N PHE A 83 9.64 -5.56 11.52
CA PHE A 83 8.53 -5.08 12.35
C PHE A 83 7.20 -5.13 11.60
N LEU A 84 7.19 -4.71 10.33
CA LEU A 84 6.01 -4.73 9.48
C LEU A 84 5.48 -6.16 9.31
N TYR A 85 6.33 -7.11 8.97
CA TYR A 85 5.94 -8.51 8.78
C TYR A 85 5.45 -9.15 10.07
N SER A 86 6.14 -8.92 11.20
CA SER A 86 5.70 -9.40 12.50
C SER A 86 4.29 -8.89 12.85
N LYS A 87 4.03 -7.58 12.66
CA LYS A 87 2.70 -6.99 12.92
C LYS A 87 1.65 -7.53 11.96
N LYS A 88 1.95 -7.68 10.66
CA LYS A 88 1.03 -8.31 9.69
C LYS A 88 0.66 -9.73 10.11
N LYS A 89 1.64 -10.54 10.53
CA LYS A 89 1.42 -11.91 10.98
C LYS A 89 0.50 -11.96 12.20
N ILE A 90 0.75 -11.13 13.23
CA ILE A 90 -0.08 -11.05 14.43
C ILE A 90 -1.51 -10.63 14.07
N LEU A 91 -1.68 -9.59 13.23
CA LEU A 91 -3.00 -9.10 12.84
C LEU A 91 -3.79 -10.15 12.04
N SER A 92 -3.14 -10.83 11.11
CA SER A 92 -3.80 -11.88 10.32
C SER A 92 -4.18 -13.10 11.16
N GLN A 93 -3.39 -13.43 12.18
CA GLN A 93 -3.69 -14.54 13.10
C GLN A 93 -4.89 -14.22 14.03
N LYS A 94 -5.02 -12.96 14.47
CA LYS A 94 -6.16 -12.52 15.30
C LYS A 94 -7.48 -12.53 14.55
N HIS A 95 -7.46 -12.41 13.24
CA HIS A 95 -8.65 -12.33 12.38
C HIS A 95 -8.77 -13.56 11.46
N ARG A 96 -8.55 -14.74 12.01
CA ARG A 96 -8.79 -16.00 11.29
C ARG A 96 -10.30 -16.22 11.13
N THR A 97 -10.79 -15.87 9.94
CA THR A 97 -12.17 -16.11 9.52
C THR A 97 -12.19 -16.89 8.23
N TYR A 98 -13.36 -17.39 7.80
CA TYR A 98 -13.55 -17.95 6.46
C TYR A 98 -13.54 -16.87 5.37
N GLN A 99 -13.75 -15.61 5.76
CA GLN A 99 -13.72 -14.47 4.84
C GLN A 99 -12.28 -14.10 4.44
N PRO A 100 -12.10 -13.56 3.22
CA PRO A 100 -10.79 -13.06 2.78
C PRO A 100 -10.32 -11.87 3.63
N ILE A 101 -9.00 -11.80 3.86
CA ILE A 101 -8.35 -10.63 4.44
C ILE A 101 -7.72 -9.82 3.30
N PHE A 102 -8.08 -8.54 3.22
CA PHE A 102 -7.51 -7.62 2.23
C PHE A 102 -6.23 -6.96 2.76
N TYR A 103 -5.20 -6.93 1.94
CA TYR A 103 -3.92 -6.29 2.26
C TYR A 103 -3.68 -5.14 1.28
N GLU A 104 -3.56 -3.93 1.78
CA GLU A 104 -3.09 -2.82 0.97
C GLU A 104 -1.58 -2.91 0.80
N VAL A 105 -1.12 -3.14 -0.44
CA VAL A 105 0.30 -3.34 -0.77
C VAL A 105 0.67 -2.48 -1.99
N PRO A 106 1.03 -1.21 -1.79
CA PRO A 106 1.29 -0.28 -2.90
C PRO A 106 2.41 -0.71 -3.85
N LEU A 107 3.46 -1.33 -3.31
CA LEU A 107 4.66 -1.77 -4.04
C LEU A 107 4.73 -3.30 -4.17
N LEU A 108 3.60 -3.95 -4.46
CA LEU A 108 3.48 -5.41 -4.50
C LEU A 108 4.46 -6.08 -5.47
N TYR A 109 4.54 -5.58 -6.67
CA TYR A 109 5.38 -6.15 -7.74
C TYR A 109 6.78 -5.59 -7.73
N GLU A 110 6.96 -4.34 -7.33
CA GLU A 110 8.25 -3.69 -7.15
C GLU A 110 9.13 -4.39 -6.11
N GLU A 111 8.49 -4.93 -5.07
CA GLU A 111 9.16 -5.63 -3.97
C GLU A 111 9.05 -7.17 -4.09
N ASN A 112 8.54 -7.68 -5.22
CA ASN A 112 8.35 -9.13 -5.49
C ASN A 112 7.52 -9.87 -4.41
N LEU A 113 6.53 -9.19 -3.80
CA LEU A 113 5.73 -9.71 -2.69
C LEU A 113 4.49 -10.50 -3.14
N SER A 114 4.22 -10.62 -4.43
CA SER A 114 2.98 -11.23 -4.94
C SER A 114 2.80 -12.69 -4.50
N ARG A 115 3.89 -13.43 -4.29
CA ARG A 115 3.88 -14.84 -3.85
C ARG A 115 3.35 -15.04 -2.43
N ASP A 116 3.29 -13.98 -1.61
CA ASP A 116 2.80 -14.04 -0.23
C ASP A 116 1.27 -14.02 -0.14
N TYR A 117 0.57 -13.85 -1.29
CA TYR A 117 -0.87 -13.68 -1.39
C TYR A 117 -1.49 -14.70 -2.34
N ASN A 118 -2.71 -15.13 -1.99
CA ASN A 118 -3.46 -16.09 -2.81
C ASN A 118 -4.05 -15.42 -4.05
N ILE A 119 -4.46 -14.16 -3.92
CA ILE A 119 -5.13 -13.38 -4.94
C ILE A 119 -4.53 -11.98 -4.97
N THR A 120 -4.37 -11.44 -6.17
CA THR A 120 -3.88 -10.08 -6.37
C THR A 120 -4.89 -9.26 -7.17
N VAL A 121 -5.26 -8.11 -6.64
CA VAL A 121 -6.21 -7.16 -7.25
C VAL A 121 -5.49 -5.87 -7.60
N LEU A 122 -5.42 -5.55 -8.87
CA LEU A 122 -4.91 -4.28 -9.37
C LEU A 122 -6.03 -3.26 -9.48
N ILE A 123 -5.89 -2.12 -8.84
CA ILE A 123 -6.71 -0.93 -9.12
C ILE A 123 -5.95 -0.07 -10.13
N LYS A 124 -6.47 0.02 -11.35
CA LYS A 124 -5.88 0.75 -12.46
C LYS A 124 -6.66 2.01 -12.77
N ALA A 125 -5.97 3.11 -13.10
CA ALA A 125 -6.60 4.33 -13.56
C ALA A 125 -5.66 5.14 -14.46
N ASP A 126 -6.22 5.92 -15.38
CA ASP A 126 -5.47 6.77 -16.29
C ASP A 126 -4.58 7.75 -15.53
N ILE A 127 -3.37 7.96 -16.04
CA ILE A 127 -2.35 8.81 -15.39
C ILE A 127 -2.86 10.22 -15.12
N ASN A 128 -3.67 10.81 -16.02
CA ASN A 128 -4.20 12.15 -15.81
C ASN A 128 -5.20 12.19 -14.66
N LYS A 129 -6.08 11.18 -14.55
CA LYS A 129 -7.02 11.04 -13.43
C LYS A 129 -6.28 10.79 -12.11
N ARG A 130 -5.25 9.95 -12.12
CA ARG A 130 -4.41 9.70 -10.95
C ARG A 130 -3.73 10.98 -10.47
N ARG A 131 -3.12 11.73 -11.40
CA ARG A 131 -2.48 13.02 -11.12
C ARG A 131 -3.47 14.01 -10.50
N GLN A 132 -4.61 14.21 -11.14
CA GLN A 132 -5.65 15.12 -10.65
C GLN A 132 -6.10 14.77 -9.23
N ARG A 133 -6.35 13.47 -8.95
CA ARG A 133 -6.75 13.01 -7.61
C ARG A 133 -5.69 13.29 -6.55
N VAL A 134 -4.42 13.18 -6.90
CA VAL A 134 -3.30 13.43 -5.98
C VAL A 134 -3.14 14.93 -5.72
N LEU A 135 -3.23 15.76 -6.77
CA LEU A 135 -3.17 17.23 -6.64
C LEU A 135 -4.34 17.76 -5.81
N ASN A 136 -5.55 17.24 -5.99
CA ASN A 136 -6.74 17.62 -5.22
C ASN A 136 -6.64 17.27 -3.73
N ARG A 137 -5.69 16.40 -3.34
CA ARG A 137 -5.35 16.09 -1.93
C ARG A 137 -4.25 16.98 -1.36
N GLY A 138 -3.84 18.03 -2.07
CA GLY A 138 -2.77 18.94 -1.66
C GLY A 138 -1.35 18.41 -1.84
N VAL A 139 -1.17 17.31 -2.57
CA VAL A 139 0.16 16.74 -2.86
C VAL A 139 0.73 17.40 -4.11
N SER A 140 2.02 17.77 -4.08
CA SER A 140 2.67 18.47 -5.18
C SER A 140 2.81 17.59 -6.44
N LYS A 141 2.89 18.26 -7.61
CA LYS A 141 3.12 17.60 -8.90
C LYS A 141 4.47 16.85 -8.92
N ASP A 142 5.49 17.43 -8.32
CA ASP A 142 6.82 16.83 -8.27
C ASP A 142 6.84 15.54 -7.47
N TYR A 143 6.15 15.52 -6.32
CA TYR A 143 5.98 14.32 -5.53
C TYR A 143 5.21 13.22 -6.29
N PHE A 144 4.13 13.59 -7.01
CA PHE A 144 3.42 12.63 -7.87
C PHE A 144 4.35 12.04 -8.93
N THR A 145 5.11 12.89 -9.64
CA THR A 145 6.03 12.46 -10.69
C THR A 145 7.09 11.51 -10.14
N LEU A 146 7.69 11.87 -9.01
CA LEU A 146 8.66 11.03 -8.32
C LEU A 146 8.10 9.67 -7.91
N MET A 147 6.93 9.65 -7.26
CA MET A 147 6.33 8.40 -6.82
C MET A 147 5.88 7.53 -8.00
N ASN A 148 5.38 8.15 -9.07
CA ASN A 148 4.98 7.43 -10.27
C ASN A 148 6.18 6.83 -11.03
N SER A 149 7.34 7.50 -11.06
CA SER A 149 8.56 6.97 -11.70
C SER A 149 9.15 5.76 -10.97
N LYS A 150 8.92 5.64 -9.67
CA LYS A 150 9.35 4.50 -8.85
C LYS A 150 8.44 3.28 -8.97
N GLN A 151 7.28 3.42 -9.60
CA GLN A 151 6.30 2.35 -9.74
C GLN A 151 6.37 1.71 -11.12
N ILE A 152 6.23 0.39 -11.17
CA ILE A 152 6.16 -0.39 -12.41
C ILE A 152 4.94 0.04 -13.23
N ASN A 153 5.08 -0.01 -14.56
CA ASN A 153 4.00 0.30 -15.50
C ASN A 153 2.75 -0.55 -15.20
N GLU A 154 1.57 0.09 -15.23
CA GLU A 154 0.30 -0.57 -14.88
C GLU A 154 -0.07 -1.72 -15.82
N ASN A 155 0.35 -1.69 -17.09
CA ASN A 155 0.10 -2.81 -18.01
C ASN A 155 0.92 -4.05 -17.60
N ILE A 156 2.14 -3.86 -17.13
CA ILE A 156 2.94 -4.97 -16.58
C ILE A 156 2.29 -5.53 -15.33
N LYS A 157 1.79 -4.68 -14.45
CA LYS A 157 1.05 -5.11 -13.24
C LYS A 157 -0.23 -5.86 -13.61
N LYS A 158 -0.98 -5.37 -14.65
CA LYS A 158 -2.20 -6.02 -15.14
C LYS A 158 -1.94 -7.47 -15.53
N ASN A 159 -0.87 -7.72 -16.28
CA ASN A 159 -0.52 -9.07 -16.74
C ASN A 159 -0.10 -10.02 -15.61
N LYS A 160 0.24 -9.48 -14.43
CA LYS A 160 0.66 -10.24 -13.24
C LYS A 160 -0.45 -10.37 -12.19
N SER A 161 -1.55 -9.63 -12.33
CA SER A 161 -2.63 -9.58 -11.34
C SER A 161 -3.72 -10.60 -11.65
N THR A 162 -4.28 -11.22 -10.62
CA THR A 162 -5.43 -12.12 -10.75
C THR A 162 -6.66 -11.36 -11.25
N PHE A 163 -6.91 -10.18 -10.69
CA PHE A 163 -8.01 -9.30 -11.08
C PHE A 163 -7.52 -7.88 -11.34
N THR A 164 -8.19 -7.21 -12.27
CA THR A 164 -7.94 -5.77 -12.53
C THR A 164 -9.26 -5.02 -12.51
N LEU A 165 -9.35 -4.01 -11.65
CA LEU A 165 -10.48 -3.09 -11.58
C LEU A 165 -10.10 -1.74 -12.17
N GLU A 166 -10.79 -1.35 -13.24
CA GLU A 166 -10.62 -0.03 -13.85
C GLU A 166 -11.36 1.03 -13.04
N ASN A 167 -10.64 2.09 -12.65
CA ASN A 167 -11.17 3.22 -11.88
C ASN A 167 -11.07 4.53 -12.68
N ASN A 168 -11.63 4.52 -13.88
CA ASN A 168 -11.66 5.66 -14.81
C ASN A 168 -13.00 6.39 -14.85
N SER A 169 -14.00 5.94 -14.11
CA SER A 169 -15.33 6.52 -14.05
C SER A 169 -15.67 7.02 -12.64
N SER A 170 -16.92 6.91 -12.23
CA SER A 170 -17.39 7.34 -10.92
C SER A 170 -16.97 6.40 -9.79
N ILE A 171 -17.01 6.90 -8.55
CA ILE A 171 -16.83 6.09 -7.35
C ILE A 171 -17.87 4.97 -7.27
N LEU A 172 -19.09 5.23 -7.70
CA LEU A 172 -20.16 4.22 -7.74
C LEU A 172 -19.78 3.04 -8.64
N ASN A 173 -19.25 3.30 -9.83
CA ASN A 173 -18.82 2.23 -10.73
C ASN A 173 -17.68 1.41 -10.15
N LEU A 174 -16.72 2.04 -9.45
CA LEU A 174 -15.67 1.30 -8.73
C LEU A 174 -16.29 0.38 -7.68
N ARG A 175 -17.24 0.87 -6.88
CA ARG A 175 -17.93 0.08 -5.84
C ARG A 175 -18.71 -1.09 -6.42
N LEU A 176 -19.43 -0.89 -7.53
CA LEU A 176 -20.12 -1.97 -8.21
C LEU A 176 -19.15 -3.05 -8.72
N ASN A 177 -17.99 -2.65 -9.25
CA ASN A 177 -16.96 -3.60 -9.68
C ASN A 177 -16.33 -4.33 -8.47
N ILE A 178 -16.21 -3.67 -7.33
CA ILE A 178 -15.75 -4.33 -6.09
C ILE A 178 -16.78 -5.38 -5.64
N ILE A 179 -18.08 -5.08 -5.66
CA ILE A 179 -19.12 -6.04 -5.29
C ILE A 179 -19.06 -7.27 -6.22
N LYS A 180 -18.93 -7.06 -7.55
CA LYS A 180 -18.76 -8.18 -8.50
C LYS A 180 -17.54 -9.03 -8.14
N LEU A 181 -16.39 -8.40 -7.89
CA LEU A 181 -15.18 -9.10 -7.46
C LEU A 181 -15.40 -9.93 -6.18
N LEU A 182 -16.10 -9.36 -5.18
CA LEU A 182 -16.35 -10.05 -3.91
C LEU A 182 -17.19 -11.33 -4.08
N ASN A 183 -18.06 -11.37 -5.08
CA ASN A 183 -18.86 -12.56 -5.41
C ASN A 183 -18.04 -13.65 -6.13
N GLU A 184 -16.84 -13.33 -6.64
CA GLU A 184 -15.92 -14.26 -7.30
C GLU A 184 -14.84 -14.79 -6.32
N LEU A 185 -14.74 -14.23 -5.11
CA LEU A 185 -13.77 -14.62 -4.08
C LEU A 185 -14.30 -15.70 -3.14
#